data_4beb54a931119ca730e561238f8a6e09
#
_entry.id   4beb54a931119ca730e561238f8a6e09
#
_cell.length_a   1.000
_cell.length_b   1.000
_cell.length_c   1.000
_cell.angle_alpha   90.00
_cell.angle_beta   90.00
_cell.angle_gamma   90.00
#
_symmetry.space_group_name_H-M   'P 1'
#
loop_
_entity.id
_entity.type
_entity.pdbx_description
1 polymer ?
#
loop_
_entity_poly.entity_id
_entity_poly.type
_entity_poly.pdbx_seq_one_letter_code
_entity_poly.pdbx_strand_id
1 'polypeptide(L)'
;MKQLIYLFTITAVLFASCNTGSQKGKTAETFQPIETNVSARPAGQKHVVGLTSPKMDTVRVGFIGLGMRGPGAVQRFTHIPGAKIVALCDLHPDRVEKSQQILDKAGVPRAAAYSGSEDAWKELCQRDDIDLVYIATDWKRHAQMMIYAMEQGKHVACEVPAAMTMEEIWDVVNTAERTQKHCMQLENCVYDFFELTTLNMAQQGVLGDILYAEGAYIHQLEDFWDSYENDWRMEYNKT
;
A
#
# COMPACT_ATOMS: atom_id res chain seq x y z
N MET A 1 26.25 68.15 23.83
CA MET A 1 24.87 67.98 24.38
C MET A 1 23.78 67.77 23.35
N LYS A 2 23.77 68.41 22.18
CA LYS A 2 22.70 68.19 21.17
C LYS A 2 22.72 66.82 20.51
N GLN A 3 23.83 66.15 20.34
CA GLN A 3 23.94 64.84 19.74
C GLN A 3 23.46 63.69 20.66
N LEU A 4 23.56 63.86 21.97
CA LEU A 4 23.12 62.84 22.93
C LEU A 4 21.58 62.78 23.07
N ILE A 5 20.92 63.91 22.82
CA ILE A 5 19.47 63.98 22.87
C ILE A 5 18.81 63.25 21.65
N TYR A 6 19.45 63.32 20.46
CA TYR A 6 18.95 62.61 19.28
C TYR A 6 19.11 61.09 19.40
N LEU A 7 20.16 60.61 20.09
CA LEU A 7 20.34 59.18 20.28
C LEU A 7 19.28 58.60 21.23
N PHE A 8 18.88 59.31 22.26
CA PHE A 8 17.85 58.91 23.21
C PHE A 8 16.43 58.91 22.59
N THR A 9 16.16 59.86 21.68
CA THR A 9 14.86 59.90 21.03
C THR A 9 14.66 58.77 20.00
N ILE A 10 15.72 58.36 19.28
CA ILE A 10 15.67 57.23 18.33
C ILE A 10 15.50 55.91 19.09
N THR A 11 16.16 55.74 20.23
CA THR A 11 16.01 54.51 21.04
C THR A 11 14.64 54.42 21.68
N ALA A 12 14.04 55.53 22.10
CA ALA A 12 12.68 55.53 22.64
C ALA A 12 11.60 55.22 21.62
N VAL A 13 11.80 55.60 20.34
CA VAL A 13 10.83 55.28 19.24
C VAL A 13 10.92 53.80 18.87
N LEU A 14 12.08 53.17 18.94
CA LEU A 14 12.26 51.75 18.66
C LEU A 14 11.60 50.82 19.73
N PHE A 15 11.58 51.29 21.00
CA PHE A 15 10.90 50.55 22.06
C PHE A 15 9.39 50.79 22.16
N ALA A 16 8.90 51.87 21.57
CA ALA A 16 7.43 52.13 21.54
C ALA A 16 6.66 51.34 20.49
N SER A 17 7.40 50.72 19.53
CA SER A 17 6.78 49.92 18.45
C SER A 17 6.46 48.48 18.84
N CYS A 18 6.86 48.02 20.02
CA CYS A 18 6.63 46.62 20.46
C CYS A 18 5.53 46.48 21.51
N ASN A 19 4.74 47.52 21.79
CA ASN A 19 3.69 47.42 22.77
C ASN A 19 2.34 47.86 22.20
N THR A 20 1.80 47.08 21.26
CA THR A 20 0.44 47.30 20.81
C THR A 20 -0.31 45.97 20.74
N GLY A 21 -1.25 45.88 21.61
CA GLY A 21 -2.40 44.98 21.41
C GLY A 21 -2.20 43.63 21.99
N SER A 22 -2.66 43.49 23.23
CA SER A 22 -3.24 42.21 23.65
C SER A 22 -4.17 41.70 22.55
N GLN A 23 -3.64 40.87 21.66
CA GLN A 23 -4.50 40.02 20.85
C GLN A 23 -5.29 39.20 21.88
N LYS A 24 -6.55 39.53 22.05
CA LYS A 24 -7.53 38.59 22.59
C LYS A 24 -7.26 37.30 21.89
N GLY A 25 -6.86 36.28 22.65
CA GLY A 25 -6.53 34.97 22.12
C GLY A 25 -7.65 34.57 21.16
N LYS A 26 -7.28 34.38 19.89
CA LYS A 26 -8.09 33.56 19.02
C LYS A 26 -8.19 32.25 19.77
N THR A 27 -9.37 31.94 20.28
CA THR A 27 -9.71 30.62 20.72
C THR A 27 -9.21 29.69 19.63
N ALA A 28 -8.29 28.79 19.96
CA ALA A 28 -7.82 27.78 19.03
C ALA A 28 -9.09 27.22 18.41
N GLU A 29 -9.25 27.35 17.10
CA GLU A 29 -10.34 26.69 16.38
C GLU A 29 -10.19 25.24 16.76
N THR A 30 -11.13 24.76 17.58
CA THR A 30 -11.18 23.35 17.91
C THR A 30 -11.37 22.62 16.59
N PHE A 31 -10.34 21.93 16.16
CA PHE A 31 -10.40 21.09 14.99
C PHE A 31 -11.58 20.14 15.18
N GLN A 32 -12.63 20.33 14.39
CA GLN A 32 -13.76 19.42 14.41
C GLN A 32 -13.30 18.12 13.72
N PRO A 33 -13.36 16.98 14.39
CA PRO A 33 -13.07 15.72 13.75
C PRO A 33 -13.95 15.56 12.50
N ILE A 34 -13.37 15.12 11.41
CA ILE A 34 -14.15 14.76 10.22
C ILE A 34 -15.07 13.61 10.64
N GLU A 35 -16.37 13.83 10.59
CA GLU A 35 -17.33 12.75 10.79
C GLU A 35 -17.18 11.76 9.63
N THR A 36 -16.73 10.56 9.95
CA THR A 36 -16.64 9.47 9.00
C THR A 36 -17.78 8.49 9.27
N ASN A 37 -18.48 8.04 8.23
CA ASN A 37 -19.49 6.98 8.32
C ASN A 37 -18.86 5.59 8.54
N VAL A 38 -17.72 5.56 9.18
CA VAL A 38 -16.99 4.33 9.46
C VAL A 38 -17.56 3.68 10.70
N SER A 39 -17.93 2.43 10.59
CA SER A 39 -18.37 1.63 11.72
C SER A 39 -17.30 1.62 12.80
N ALA A 40 -17.71 1.80 14.05
CA ALA A 40 -16.79 1.70 15.17
C ALA A 40 -16.10 0.32 15.15
N ARG A 41 -14.80 0.31 15.43
CA ARG A 41 -14.04 -0.96 15.55
C ARG A 41 -14.71 -1.84 16.61
N PRO A 42 -14.97 -3.12 16.32
CA PRO A 42 -15.52 -4.05 17.30
C PRO A 42 -14.71 -4.09 18.60
N ALA A 43 -15.38 -4.19 19.73
CA ALA A 43 -14.71 -4.26 21.02
C ALA A 43 -13.76 -5.47 21.08
N GLY A 44 -12.52 -5.23 21.50
CA GLY A 44 -11.49 -6.28 21.61
C GLY A 44 -10.73 -6.60 20.31
N GLN A 45 -11.09 -6.00 19.18
CA GLN A 45 -10.35 -6.15 17.94
C GLN A 45 -8.99 -5.44 18.05
N LYS A 46 -7.90 -6.17 17.79
CA LYS A 46 -6.54 -5.65 17.88
C LYS A 46 -6.10 -5.07 16.54
N HIS A 47 -5.51 -3.88 16.56
CA HIS A 47 -4.87 -3.34 15.37
C HIS A 47 -3.67 -4.18 14.94
N VAL A 48 -3.31 -4.09 13.66
CA VAL A 48 -2.16 -4.83 13.06
C VAL A 48 -0.88 -3.99 12.96
N VAL A 49 -0.88 -2.78 13.51
CA VAL A 49 0.33 -1.94 13.57
C VAL A 49 1.36 -2.63 14.47
N GLY A 50 2.54 -2.91 13.91
CA GLY A 50 3.59 -3.66 14.62
C GLY A 50 3.34 -5.17 14.71
N LEU A 51 2.37 -5.71 13.96
CA LEU A 51 2.18 -7.15 13.87
C LEU A 51 3.46 -7.82 13.39
N THR A 52 3.87 -8.88 14.08
CA THR A 52 5.01 -9.71 13.70
C THR A 52 4.56 -11.14 13.47
N SER A 53 5.22 -11.82 12.55
CA SER A 53 5.06 -13.28 12.36
C SER A 53 6.26 -14.03 12.96
N PRO A 54 6.07 -15.27 13.42
CA PRO A 54 7.20 -16.13 13.74
C PRO A 54 8.15 -16.24 12.55
N LYS A 55 9.44 -16.35 12.83
CA LYS A 55 10.44 -16.58 11.78
C LYS A 55 10.12 -17.88 11.04
N MET A 56 10.08 -17.80 9.71
CA MET A 56 9.96 -18.94 8.82
C MET A 56 11.23 -19.07 7.98
N ASP A 57 11.77 -20.27 7.86
CA ASP A 57 12.93 -20.52 6.98
C ASP A 57 12.52 -20.51 5.51
N THR A 58 11.27 -20.83 5.21
CA THR A 58 10.69 -20.80 3.87
C THR A 58 9.28 -20.24 3.93
N VAL A 59 8.99 -19.22 3.12
CA VAL A 59 7.65 -18.69 2.89
C VAL A 59 7.10 -19.32 1.61
N ARG A 60 6.00 -20.05 1.72
CA ARG A 60 5.35 -20.74 0.61
C ARG A 60 4.31 -19.80 0.00
N VAL A 61 4.47 -19.51 -1.29
CA VAL A 61 3.70 -18.46 -1.98
C VAL A 61 2.79 -19.05 -3.04
N GLY A 62 1.52 -18.66 -3.00
CA GLY A 62 0.56 -18.85 -4.07
C GLY A 62 0.31 -17.55 -4.84
N PHE A 63 0.29 -17.61 -6.16
CA PHE A 63 0.04 -16.44 -7.02
C PHE A 63 -1.35 -16.53 -7.65
N ILE A 64 -2.11 -15.44 -7.58
CA ILE A 64 -3.42 -15.27 -8.22
C ILE A 64 -3.36 -14.08 -9.17
N GLY A 65 -3.64 -14.34 -10.45
CA GLY A 65 -3.52 -13.34 -11.51
C GLY A 65 -2.14 -13.37 -12.19
N LEU A 66 -2.10 -13.93 -13.40
CA LEU A 66 -0.90 -14.13 -14.19
C LEU A 66 -0.99 -13.40 -15.54
N GLY A 67 -1.66 -12.25 -15.52
CA GLY A 67 -1.77 -11.35 -16.67
C GLY A 67 -0.51 -10.51 -16.88
N MET A 68 -0.66 -9.17 -16.80
CA MET A 68 0.43 -8.23 -17.08
C MET A 68 1.52 -8.24 -16.00
N ARG A 69 1.16 -8.15 -14.72
CA ARG A 69 2.09 -8.02 -13.57
C ARG A 69 2.55 -9.36 -13.00
N GLY A 70 1.64 -10.34 -12.97
CA GLY A 70 1.88 -11.63 -12.33
C GLY A 70 3.14 -12.36 -12.79
N PRO A 71 3.38 -12.55 -14.09
CA PRO A 71 4.58 -13.26 -14.58
C PRO A 71 5.90 -12.61 -14.13
N GLY A 72 5.97 -11.28 -14.14
CA GLY A 72 7.14 -10.54 -13.64
C GLY A 72 7.34 -10.73 -12.14
N ALA A 73 6.26 -10.81 -11.35
CA ALA A 73 6.34 -11.13 -9.94
C ALA A 73 6.81 -12.58 -9.71
N VAL A 74 6.24 -13.54 -10.42
CA VAL A 74 6.68 -14.95 -10.39
C VAL A 74 8.19 -15.05 -10.67
N GLN A 75 8.67 -14.37 -11.71
CA GLN A 75 10.09 -14.36 -12.04
C GLN A 75 10.95 -13.77 -10.90
N ARG A 76 10.57 -12.64 -10.34
CA ARG A 76 11.31 -12.04 -9.21
C ARG A 76 11.38 -12.97 -8.01
N PHE A 77 10.29 -13.66 -7.68
CA PHE A 77 10.23 -14.57 -6.54
C PHE A 77 11.12 -15.81 -6.70
N THR A 78 11.50 -16.22 -7.93
CA THR A 78 12.49 -17.29 -8.12
C THR A 78 13.89 -16.90 -7.63
N HIS A 79 14.16 -15.61 -7.40
CA HIS A 79 15.44 -15.09 -6.94
C HIS A 79 15.45 -14.68 -5.47
N ILE A 80 14.31 -14.78 -4.76
CA ILE A 80 14.20 -14.39 -3.35
C ILE A 80 14.57 -15.59 -2.46
N PRO A 81 15.70 -15.53 -1.72
CA PRO A 81 16.06 -16.58 -0.77
C PRO A 81 14.96 -16.79 0.26
N GLY A 82 14.60 -18.05 0.52
CA GLY A 82 13.54 -18.39 1.47
C GLY A 82 12.11 -18.25 0.92
N ALA A 83 11.90 -17.85 -0.32
CA ALA A 83 10.61 -17.91 -0.99
C ALA A 83 10.48 -19.20 -1.81
N LYS A 84 9.31 -19.84 -1.75
CA LYS A 84 8.99 -21.03 -2.56
C LYS A 84 7.61 -20.85 -3.20
N ILE A 85 7.57 -20.85 -4.52
CA ILE A 85 6.31 -20.78 -5.28
C ILE A 85 5.70 -22.17 -5.29
N VAL A 86 4.50 -22.32 -4.71
CA VAL A 86 3.83 -23.62 -4.55
C VAL A 86 2.52 -23.73 -5.32
N ALA A 87 1.93 -22.59 -5.73
CA ALA A 87 0.69 -22.57 -6.51
C ALA A 87 0.64 -21.37 -7.46
N LEU A 88 0.06 -21.57 -8.64
CA LEU A 88 -0.20 -20.56 -9.66
C LEU A 88 -1.67 -20.63 -10.09
N CYS A 89 -2.35 -19.49 -10.12
CA CYS A 89 -3.75 -19.38 -10.47
C CYS A 89 -4.00 -18.23 -11.45
N ASP A 90 -4.70 -18.53 -12.52
CA ASP A 90 -5.32 -17.54 -13.44
C ASP A 90 -6.56 -18.17 -14.07
N LEU A 91 -7.54 -17.34 -14.45
CA LEU A 91 -8.71 -17.80 -15.19
C LEU A 91 -8.31 -18.50 -16.50
N HIS A 92 -7.25 -18.02 -17.14
CA HIS A 92 -6.75 -18.50 -18.42
C HIS A 92 -5.63 -19.54 -18.24
N PRO A 93 -5.82 -20.81 -18.65
CA PRO A 93 -4.82 -21.87 -18.49
C PRO A 93 -3.50 -21.59 -19.18
N ASP A 94 -3.50 -20.88 -20.31
CA ASP A 94 -2.29 -20.51 -21.04
C ASP A 94 -1.37 -19.57 -20.25
N ARG A 95 -1.94 -18.70 -19.42
CA ARG A 95 -1.17 -17.80 -18.53
C ARG A 95 -0.51 -18.57 -17.39
N VAL A 96 -1.20 -19.58 -16.85
CA VAL A 96 -0.62 -20.50 -15.87
C VAL A 96 0.56 -21.23 -16.48
N GLU A 97 0.39 -21.81 -17.68
CA GLU A 97 1.48 -22.53 -18.36
C GLU A 97 2.68 -21.62 -18.69
N LYS A 98 2.45 -20.39 -19.17
CA LYS A 98 3.51 -19.40 -19.37
C LYS A 98 4.30 -19.12 -18.09
N SER A 99 3.62 -19.06 -16.95
CA SER A 99 4.26 -18.84 -15.66
C SER A 99 4.98 -20.08 -15.14
N GLN A 100 4.50 -21.30 -15.44
CA GLN A 100 5.23 -22.53 -15.19
C GLN A 100 6.57 -22.59 -15.98
N GLN A 101 6.57 -22.12 -17.22
CA GLN A 101 7.79 -22.02 -18.02
C GLN A 101 8.83 -21.06 -17.43
N ILE A 102 8.39 -20.05 -16.66
CA ILE A 102 9.32 -19.19 -15.91
C ILE A 102 10.00 -20.00 -14.82
N LEU A 103 9.26 -20.85 -14.10
CA LEU A 103 9.81 -21.75 -13.08
C LEU A 103 10.79 -22.75 -13.69
N ASP A 104 10.42 -23.36 -14.83
CA ASP A 104 11.30 -24.29 -15.56
C ASP A 104 12.62 -23.63 -15.95
N LYS A 105 12.57 -22.41 -16.51
CA LYS A 105 13.76 -21.62 -16.88
C LYS A 105 14.65 -21.26 -15.69
N ALA A 106 14.03 -21.03 -14.52
CA ALA A 106 14.74 -20.75 -13.27
C ALA A 106 15.30 -22.01 -12.58
N GLY A 107 14.99 -23.20 -13.11
CA GLY A 107 15.42 -24.47 -12.52
C GLY A 107 14.72 -24.79 -11.18
N VAL A 108 13.56 -24.19 -10.92
CA VAL A 108 12.77 -24.47 -9.72
C VAL A 108 11.56 -25.36 -10.05
N PRO A 109 11.07 -26.16 -9.09
CA PRO A 109 9.94 -27.06 -9.34
C PRO A 109 8.70 -26.32 -9.84
N ARG A 110 7.95 -26.94 -10.74
CA ARG A 110 6.61 -26.47 -11.14
C ARG A 110 5.68 -26.43 -9.94
N ALA A 111 4.81 -25.44 -9.91
CA ALA A 111 3.83 -25.24 -8.87
C ALA A 111 2.49 -25.94 -9.21
N ALA A 112 1.62 -26.14 -8.23
CA ALA A 112 0.25 -26.58 -8.49
C ALA A 112 -0.50 -25.53 -9.36
N ALA A 113 -1.26 -26.00 -10.33
CA ALA A 113 -1.94 -25.17 -11.32
C ALA A 113 -3.44 -25.10 -11.03
N TYR A 114 -3.99 -23.89 -11.01
CA TYR A 114 -5.42 -23.62 -10.84
C TYR A 114 -5.89 -22.74 -11.98
N SER A 115 -6.91 -23.17 -12.74
CA SER A 115 -7.41 -22.39 -13.87
C SER A 115 -8.77 -22.87 -14.37
N GLY A 116 -9.37 -22.11 -15.30
CA GLY A 116 -10.59 -22.50 -16.00
C GLY A 116 -11.89 -22.29 -15.21
N SER A 117 -11.82 -21.77 -13.99
CA SER A 117 -12.99 -21.39 -13.19
C SER A 117 -12.74 -20.05 -12.52
N GLU A 118 -13.77 -19.21 -12.43
CA GLU A 118 -13.70 -17.96 -11.70
C GLU A 118 -13.46 -18.13 -10.19
N ASP A 119 -13.72 -19.32 -9.66
CA ASP A 119 -13.53 -19.66 -8.25
C ASP A 119 -12.25 -20.48 -7.97
N ALA A 120 -11.47 -20.82 -8.98
CA ALA A 120 -10.25 -21.63 -8.81
C ALA A 120 -9.25 -21.02 -7.80
N TRP A 121 -9.23 -19.71 -7.66
CA TRP A 121 -8.40 -19.01 -6.66
C TRP A 121 -8.80 -19.32 -5.21
N LYS A 122 -10.07 -19.69 -4.95
CA LYS A 122 -10.53 -20.09 -3.62
C LYS A 122 -9.91 -21.41 -3.21
N GLU A 123 -9.82 -22.37 -4.15
CA GLU A 123 -9.15 -23.64 -3.92
C GLU A 123 -7.66 -23.44 -3.58
N LEU A 124 -6.99 -22.52 -4.27
CA LEU A 124 -5.62 -22.15 -3.94
C LEU A 124 -5.53 -21.61 -2.49
N CYS A 125 -6.41 -20.69 -2.09
CA CYS A 125 -6.41 -20.10 -0.76
C CYS A 125 -6.68 -21.13 0.35
N GLN A 126 -7.39 -22.20 0.09
CA GLN A 126 -7.73 -23.26 1.05
C GLN A 126 -6.58 -24.25 1.33
N ARG A 127 -5.47 -24.17 0.59
CA ARG A 127 -4.34 -25.07 0.80
C ARG A 127 -3.60 -24.78 2.11
N ASP A 128 -3.25 -25.82 2.85
CA ASP A 128 -2.49 -25.69 4.10
C ASP A 128 -0.99 -25.44 3.89
N ASP A 129 -0.49 -25.65 2.69
CA ASP A 129 0.91 -25.45 2.32
C ASP A 129 1.19 -24.08 1.67
N ILE A 130 0.33 -23.10 1.89
CA ILE A 130 0.51 -21.69 1.48
C ILE A 130 0.55 -20.81 2.73
N ASP A 131 1.57 -19.98 2.82
CA ASP A 131 1.77 -18.98 3.87
C ASP A 131 1.35 -17.57 3.40
N LEU A 132 1.67 -17.25 2.14
CA LEU A 132 1.44 -15.95 1.52
C LEU A 132 0.71 -16.10 0.18
N VAL A 133 -0.33 -15.33 -0.02
CA VAL A 133 -1.01 -15.18 -1.31
C VAL A 133 -0.64 -13.85 -1.94
N TYR A 134 -0.08 -13.91 -3.15
CA TYR A 134 0.21 -12.75 -4.00
C TYR A 134 -0.92 -12.56 -5.00
N ILE A 135 -1.55 -11.38 -5.02
CA ILE A 135 -2.73 -11.07 -5.84
C ILE A 135 -2.35 -9.97 -6.86
N ALA A 136 -2.56 -10.29 -8.16
CA ALA A 136 -2.32 -9.37 -9.28
C ALA A 136 -3.41 -9.51 -10.36
N THR A 137 -4.66 -9.54 -9.93
CA THR A 137 -5.85 -9.65 -10.78
C THR A 137 -6.34 -8.29 -11.27
N ASP A 138 -7.59 -8.19 -11.68
CA ASP A 138 -8.27 -6.91 -11.90
C ASP A 138 -8.68 -6.26 -10.56
N TRP A 139 -8.87 -4.95 -10.58
CA TRP A 139 -9.09 -4.14 -9.38
C TRP A 139 -10.34 -4.54 -8.59
N LYS A 140 -11.42 -4.94 -9.27
CA LYS A 140 -12.70 -5.33 -8.62
C LYS A 140 -12.57 -6.53 -7.71
N ARG A 141 -11.59 -7.38 -7.97
CA ARG A 141 -11.42 -8.65 -7.25
C ARG A 141 -10.42 -8.55 -6.09
N HIS A 142 -9.60 -7.50 -6.05
CA HIS A 142 -8.53 -7.38 -5.06
C HIS A 142 -9.03 -7.49 -3.63
N ALA A 143 -9.97 -6.64 -3.21
CA ALA A 143 -10.48 -6.64 -1.83
C ALA A 143 -11.13 -7.99 -1.46
N GLN A 144 -11.97 -8.54 -2.32
CA GLN A 144 -12.61 -9.83 -2.09
C GLN A 144 -11.59 -10.95 -1.90
N MET A 145 -10.56 -11.00 -2.75
CA MET A 145 -9.53 -12.04 -2.69
C MET A 145 -8.64 -11.88 -1.46
N MET A 146 -8.29 -10.63 -1.09
CA MET A 146 -7.53 -10.34 0.12
C MET A 146 -8.29 -10.80 1.36
N ILE A 147 -9.55 -10.44 1.49
CA ILE A 147 -10.42 -10.82 2.62
C ILE A 147 -10.49 -12.34 2.73
N TYR A 148 -10.85 -13.02 1.63
CA TYR A 148 -10.98 -14.46 1.64
C TYR A 148 -9.66 -15.17 2.00
N ALA A 149 -8.55 -14.75 1.42
CA ALA A 149 -7.23 -15.36 1.73
C ALA A 149 -6.87 -15.20 3.21
N MET A 150 -7.11 -14.02 3.81
CA MET A 150 -6.88 -13.82 5.24
C MET A 150 -7.81 -14.67 6.10
N GLU A 151 -9.05 -14.87 5.72
CA GLU A 151 -10.00 -15.77 6.38
C GLU A 151 -9.57 -17.24 6.31
N GLN A 152 -8.88 -17.64 5.23
CA GLN A 152 -8.24 -18.94 5.11
C GLN A 152 -6.86 -19.00 5.83
N GLY A 153 -6.55 -18.00 6.65
CA GLY A 153 -5.32 -17.99 7.47
C GLY A 153 -4.04 -17.61 6.73
N LYS A 154 -4.13 -17.03 5.53
CA LYS A 154 -2.97 -16.63 4.72
C LYS A 154 -2.59 -15.18 4.99
N HIS A 155 -1.30 -14.87 4.90
CA HIS A 155 -0.83 -13.51 4.69
C HIS A 155 -1.09 -13.10 3.24
N VAL A 156 -1.23 -11.79 2.99
CA VAL A 156 -1.60 -11.30 1.66
C VAL A 156 -0.70 -10.15 1.23
N ALA A 157 -0.28 -10.20 -0.03
CA ALA A 157 0.36 -9.11 -0.75
C ALA A 157 -0.43 -8.87 -2.05
N CYS A 158 -0.97 -7.67 -2.23
CA CYS A 158 -1.86 -7.35 -3.33
C CYS A 158 -1.34 -6.17 -4.15
N GLU A 159 -1.37 -6.28 -5.47
CA GLU A 159 -1.10 -5.17 -6.39
C GLU A 159 -2.11 -4.04 -6.22
N VAL A 160 -1.72 -2.85 -6.65
CA VAL A 160 -2.54 -1.63 -6.57
C VAL A 160 -3.71 -1.64 -7.56
N PRO A 161 -4.82 -0.99 -7.17
CA PRO A 161 -5.22 -0.54 -5.83
C PRO A 161 -5.71 -1.70 -4.98
N ALA A 162 -5.53 -1.62 -3.66
CA ALA A 162 -6.01 -2.67 -2.75
C ALA A 162 -7.54 -2.81 -2.76
N ALA A 163 -8.26 -1.72 -2.99
CA ALA A 163 -9.72 -1.66 -2.99
C ALA A 163 -10.23 -0.52 -3.87
N MET A 164 -11.48 -0.58 -4.29
CA MET A 164 -12.14 0.41 -5.15
C MET A 164 -13.09 1.33 -4.39
N THR A 165 -13.54 0.93 -3.20
CA THR A 165 -14.50 1.69 -2.38
C THR A 165 -14.00 1.83 -0.95
N MET A 166 -14.53 2.82 -0.24
CA MET A 166 -14.25 3.00 1.19
C MET A 166 -14.73 1.82 2.04
N GLU A 167 -15.83 1.21 1.67
CA GLU A 167 -16.35 0.01 2.33
C GLU A 167 -15.36 -1.16 2.21
N GLU A 168 -14.90 -1.44 1.00
CA GLU A 168 -13.88 -2.48 0.76
C GLU A 168 -12.59 -2.22 1.54
N ILE A 169 -12.13 -0.95 1.64
CA ILE A 169 -10.94 -0.59 2.43
C ILE A 169 -11.15 -1.00 3.89
N TRP A 170 -12.30 -0.64 4.47
CA TRP A 170 -12.59 -0.98 5.86
C TRP A 170 -12.77 -2.48 6.08
N ASP A 171 -13.36 -3.18 5.13
CA ASP A 171 -13.51 -4.64 5.21
C ASP A 171 -12.15 -5.34 5.19
N VAL A 172 -11.22 -4.88 4.35
CA VAL A 172 -9.84 -5.39 4.32
C VAL A 172 -9.13 -5.11 5.65
N VAL A 173 -9.20 -3.87 6.18
CA VAL A 173 -8.59 -3.51 7.46
C VAL A 173 -9.18 -4.33 8.60
N ASN A 174 -10.50 -4.39 8.71
CA ASN A 174 -11.19 -5.14 9.75
C ASN A 174 -10.87 -6.64 9.68
N THR A 175 -10.74 -7.20 8.48
CA THR A 175 -10.37 -8.59 8.31
C THR A 175 -8.93 -8.85 8.72
N ALA A 176 -7.99 -7.99 8.36
CA ALA A 176 -6.59 -8.09 8.81
C ALA A 176 -6.50 -8.03 10.34
N GLU A 177 -7.23 -7.12 10.99
CA GLU A 177 -7.28 -6.99 12.44
C GLU A 177 -7.94 -8.21 13.12
N ARG A 178 -9.02 -8.73 12.55
CA ARG A 178 -9.74 -9.90 13.09
C ARG A 178 -8.93 -11.18 12.95
N THR A 179 -8.27 -11.37 11.81
CA THR A 179 -7.50 -12.59 11.50
C THR A 179 -6.05 -12.52 11.97
N GLN A 180 -5.56 -11.33 12.33
CA GLN A 180 -4.16 -11.06 12.68
C GLN A 180 -3.20 -11.56 11.59
N LYS A 181 -3.53 -11.25 10.33
CA LYS A 181 -2.69 -11.57 9.17
C LYS A 181 -2.09 -10.29 8.58
N HIS A 182 -0.85 -10.39 8.12
CA HIS A 182 -0.26 -9.32 7.34
C HIS A 182 -1.05 -9.16 6.05
N CYS A 183 -1.39 -7.93 5.75
CA CYS A 183 -2.05 -7.53 4.53
C CYS A 183 -1.35 -6.29 3.98
N MET A 184 -0.71 -6.42 2.82
CA MET A 184 0.12 -5.37 2.25
C MET A 184 -0.34 -5.03 0.85
N GLN A 185 -0.60 -3.74 0.60
CA GLN A 185 -0.66 -3.21 -0.76
C GLN A 185 0.78 -3.07 -1.29
N LEU A 186 1.03 -3.63 -2.47
CA LEU A 186 2.34 -3.59 -3.11
C LEU A 186 2.48 -2.30 -3.92
N GLU A 187 2.82 -1.22 -3.24
CA GLU A 187 3.01 0.08 -3.87
C GLU A 187 4.38 0.16 -4.55
N ASN A 188 4.43 0.77 -5.72
CA ASN A 188 5.68 1.01 -6.41
C ASN A 188 6.52 2.06 -5.67
N CYS A 189 7.83 1.97 -5.77
CA CYS A 189 8.81 2.95 -5.29
C CYS A 189 8.89 3.16 -3.76
N VAL A 190 7.97 2.63 -2.96
CA VAL A 190 7.93 2.84 -1.48
C VAL A 190 9.25 2.48 -0.80
N TYR A 191 9.95 1.49 -1.32
CA TYR A 191 11.24 1.02 -0.78
C TYR A 191 12.44 1.40 -1.66
N ASP A 192 12.27 2.33 -2.59
CA ASP A 192 13.36 2.82 -3.42
C ASP A 192 14.30 3.73 -2.60
N PHE A 193 15.51 3.92 -3.09
CA PHE A 193 16.56 4.64 -2.38
C PHE A 193 16.15 6.07 -2.00
N PHE A 194 15.46 6.78 -2.89
CA PHE A 194 15.06 8.17 -2.65
C PHE A 194 14.03 8.27 -1.53
N GLU A 195 12.99 7.45 -1.58
CA GLU A 195 11.90 7.43 -0.61
C GLU A 195 12.41 7.04 0.78
N LEU A 196 13.19 5.96 0.86
CA LEU A 196 13.78 5.52 2.14
C LEU A 196 14.77 6.54 2.70
N THR A 197 15.55 7.19 1.84
CA THR A 197 16.47 8.24 2.27
C THR A 197 15.71 9.44 2.81
N THR A 198 14.67 9.89 2.11
CA THR A 198 13.82 11.01 2.55
C THR A 198 13.15 10.71 3.88
N LEU A 199 12.59 9.50 4.05
CA LEU A 199 12.01 9.05 5.32
C LEU A 199 13.04 9.07 6.44
N ASN A 200 14.24 8.53 6.20
CA ASN A 200 15.31 8.52 7.19
C ASN A 200 15.75 9.93 7.58
N MET A 201 15.89 10.85 6.62
CA MET A 201 16.20 12.25 6.89
C MET A 201 15.14 12.93 7.76
N ALA A 202 13.87 12.68 7.48
CA ALA A 202 12.76 13.18 8.28
C ALA A 202 12.81 12.63 9.71
N GLN A 203 13.02 11.33 9.88
CA GLN A 203 13.12 10.68 11.20
C GLN A 203 14.35 11.16 12.01
N GLN A 204 15.44 11.50 11.35
CA GLN A 204 16.64 12.04 11.98
C GLN A 204 16.55 13.56 12.26
N GLY A 205 15.43 14.20 11.93
CA GLY A 205 15.24 15.63 12.12
C GLY A 205 16.07 16.53 11.18
N VAL A 206 16.68 15.96 10.13
CA VAL A 206 17.51 16.70 9.16
C VAL A 206 16.70 17.78 8.43
N LEU A 207 15.41 17.53 8.22
CA LEU A 207 14.49 18.46 7.55
C LEU A 207 13.83 19.47 8.51
N GLY A 208 14.15 19.42 9.81
CA GLY A 208 13.53 20.23 10.84
C GLY A 208 12.05 19.89 11.03
N ASP A 209 11.26 20.88 11.48
CA ASP A 209 9.79 20.72 11.62
C ASP A 209 9.14 20.79 10.25
N ILE A 210 8.55 19.68 9.82
CA ILE A 210 7.90 19.56 8.51
C ILE A 210 6.51 20.20 8.61
N LEU A 211 6.32 21.34 7.95
CA LEU A 211 5.04 22.06 7.93
C LEU A 211 4.17 21.70 6.72
N TYR A 212 4.78 21.23 5.65
CA TYR A 212 4.09 20.88 4.41
C TYR A 212 4.86 19.79 3.66
N ALA A 213 4.13 18.88 3.04
CA ALA A 213 4.67 17.87 2.14
C ALA A 213 3.74 17.71 0.93
N GLU A 214 4.33 17.53 -0.24
CA GLU A 214 3.59 17.28 -1.48
C GLU A 214 4.20 16.08 -2.19
N GLY A 215 3.34 15.17 -2.64
CA GLY A 215 3.70 14.02 -3.48
C GLY A 215 2.84 14.02 -4.73
N ALA A 216 3.45 13.72 -5.88
CA ALA A 216 2.74 13.65 -7.15
C ALA A 216 3.14 12.39 -7.92
N TYR A 217 2.17 11.71 -8.51
CA TYR A 217 2.37 10.62 -9.45
C TYR A 217 2.00 11.13 -10.84
N ILE A 218 3.01 11.52 -11.62
CA ILE A 218 2.83 12.14 -12.91
C ILE A 218 3.40 11.25 -14.00
N HIS A 219 2.54 10.83 -14.93
CA HIS A 219 2.92 10.02 -16.08
C HIS A 219 2.36 10.58 -17.37
N GLN A 220 3.17 10.55 -18.41
CA GLN A 220 2.66 10.67 -19.77
C GLN A 220 2.18 9.28 -20.20
N LEU A 221 0.88 9.15 -20.50
CA LEU A 221 0.25 7.89 -20.90
C LEU A 221 -0.12 7.86 -22.39
N GLU A 222 0.18 8.92 -23.15
CA GLU A 222 -0.19 9.05 -24.55
C GLU A 222 0.29 7.87 -25.41
N ASP A 223 1.55 7.44 -25.21
CA ASP A 223 2.15 6.31 -25.92
C ASP A 223 1.51 4.96 -25.59
N PHE A 224 0.75 4.88 -24.50
CA PHE A 224 0.07 3.67 -24.04
C PHE A 224 -1.44 3.68 -24.29
N TRP A 225 -1.97 4.77 -24.84
CA TRP A 225 -3.42 4.97 -24.98
C TRP A 225 -4.09 3.85 -25.77
N ASP A 226 -3.53 3.51 -26.92
CA ASP A 226 -4.06 2.44 -27.79
C ASP A 226 -4.06 1.07 -27.08
N SER A 227 -3.08 0.82 -26.19
CA SER A 227 -3.00 -0.42 -25.44
C SER A 227 -4.04 -0.52 -24.32
N TYR A 228 -4.59 0.62 -23.87
CA TYR A 228 -5.63 0.67 -22.84
C TYR A 228 -7.05 0.71 -23.41
N GLU A 229 -7.24 1.01 -24.70
CA GLU A 229 -8.57 1.25 -25.31
C GLU A 229 -9.53 0.08 -25.10
N ASN A 230 -9.04 -1.15 -25.13
CA ASN A 230 -9.79 -2.37 -24.91
C ASN A 230 -9.44 -3.09 -23.60
N ASP A 231 -8.74 -2.41 -22.69
CA ASP A 231 -8.37 -2.96 -21.40
C ASP A 231 -9.51 -2.76 -20.39
N TRP A 232 -9.69 -3.73 -19.51
CA TRP A 232 -10.66 -3.67 -18.41
C TRP A 232 -10.52 -2.41 -17.52
N ARG A 233 -9.33 -1.77 -17.48
CA ARG A 233 -9.10 -0.52 -16.77
C ARG A 233 -9.94 0.63 -17.29
N MET A 234 -10.21 0.65 -18.59
CA MET A 234 -11.01 1.72 -19.22
C MET A 234 -12.49 1.61 -18.86
N GLU A 235 -12.96 0.46 -18.43
CA GLU A 235 -14.35 0.30 -17.97
C GLU A 235 -14.62 1.10 -16.69
N TYR A 236 -13.61 1.26 -15.83
CA TYR A 236 -13.73 2.01 -14.57
C TYR A 236 -13.70 3.53 -14.74
N ASN A 237 -13.19 4.02 -15.86
CA ASN A 237 -13.10 5.44 -16.14
C ASN A 237 -14.32 5.98 -16.87
N LYS A 238 -15.30 5.13 -17.19
CA LYS A 238 -16.53 5.50 -17.92
C LYS A 238 -17.73 5.77 -16.99
N THR A 239 -17.57 5.56 -15.71
CA THR A 239 -18.56 5.84 -14.66
C THR A 239 -18.10 6.96 -13.76
#